data_9ce8acbccc8d57215d25caefd3b9df80
#
_entry.id   9ce8acbccc8d57215d25caefd3b9df80
#
_cell.length_a   1.000
_cell.length_b   1.000
_cell.length_c   1.000
_cell.angle_alpha   90.00
_cell.angle_beta   90.00
_cell.angle_gamma   90.00
#
_symmetry.space_group_name_H-M   'P 1'
#
loop_
_entity.id
_entity.type
_entity.pdbx_description
1 polymer ?
#
loop_
_entity_poly.entity_id
_entity_poly.type
_entity_poly.pdbx_seq_one_letter_code
_entity_poly.pdbx_strand_id
1 'polypeptide(L)'
;MHYKIFLCVLLLPVSLSAQNGELSLTLEQSASLMNKGSRTLQMADKAVDIARSERQKMNAFWYPSLNASGAYVHLSNHIEVKEPLRQFTDPAKDFVHSIVPDDKFISSILDNIGAHTLTFPLLERNLTTIDANVMWPLFTGGKRIFASRIGNRMVDLAKAGREEAGATLQSELVETYYALRLAQRVVDVREQTFLGLQKHYRNAMKLEENGMINKAERLFAQVTMDEARRELESARKDLNVAQNALKVLLNVEDAISINPSSPLFMNHDLPDELYFKNLVSTGSYIVSKLRIQEAMADNQLKISKSAYIPTIALFGKQTLYAENLPKNLMPRTLVGVGFTWNIFDGLNREANIRQARLTKQTL
;
A
#
# COMPACT_ATOMS: atom_id res chain seq x y z
N MET A 1 -3.21 3.39 52.86
CA MET A 1 -4.31 4.38 52.88
C MET A 1 -3.98 5.38 51.78
N HIS A 2 -4.34 5.10 50.51
CA HIS A 2 -4.15 6.00 49.39
C HIS A 2 -5.49 6.21 48.70
N TYR A 3 -6.04 7.42 48.85
CA TYR A 3 -7.25 7.87 48.16
C TYR A 3 -6.94 8.15 46.70
N LYS A 4 -7.52 7.34 45.77
CA LYS A 4 -7.61 7.68 44.36
C LYS A 4 -8.80 8.61 44.16
N ILE A 5 -8.52 9.90 43.88
CA ILE A 5 -9.52 10.87 43.45
C ILE A 5 -9.90 10.54 42.01
N PHE A 6 -11.13 10.07 41.82
CA PHE A 6 -11.75 9.82 40.51
C PHE A 6 -12.27 11.17 40.00
N LEU A 7 -11.52 11.81 39.09
CA LEU A 7 -11.97 13.00 38.39
C LEU A 7 -13.00 12.59 37.34
N CYS A 8 -14.29 12.72 37.68
CA CYS A 8 -15.41 12.50 36.76
C CYS A 8 -15.49 13.70 35.82
N VAL A 9 -14.90 13.60 34.61
CA VAL A 9 -15.10 14.55 33.52
C VAL A 9 -16.53 14.37 33.03
N LEU A 10 -17.43 15.30 33.39
CA LEU A 10 -18.79 15.40 32.89
C LEU A 10 -18.72 15.78 31.39
N LEU A 11 -18.75 14.75 30.51
CA LEU A 11 -19.06 14.93 29.11
C LEU A 11 -20.54 15.36 29.01
N LEU A 12 -20.81 16.65 28.95
CA LEU A 12 -22.09 17.16 28.52
C LEU A 12 -22.36 16.70 27.10
N PRO A 13 -23.40 15.91 26.82
CA PRO A 13 -23.82 15.67 25.46
C PRO A 13 -24.33 17.01 24.92
N VAL A 14 -23.65 17.56 23.93
CA VAL A 14 -24.22 18.62 23.09
C VAL A 14 -25.37 17.96 22.35
N SER A 15 -26.56 18.08 22.88
CA SER A 15 -27.80 17.72 22.21
C SER A 15 -27.94 18.64 21.00
N LEU A 16 -27.56 18.15 19.81
CA LEU A 16 -27.95 18.72 18.54
C LEU A 16 -29.47 18.59 18.45
N SER A 17 -30.16 19.68 18.79
CA SER A 17 -31.61 19.82 18.57
C SER A 17 -31.81 19.89 17.05
N ALA A 18 -32.09 18.77 16.41
CA ALA A 18 -32.59 18.71 15.04
C ALA A 18 -34.05 19.18 15.05
N GLN A 19 -34.26 20.50 15.18
CA GLN A 19 -35.52 21.11 14.81
C GLN A 19 -35.49 21.37 13.31
N ASN A 20 -36.34 20.67 12.59
CA ASN A 20 -36.65 20.83 11.17
C ASN A 20 -35.56 20.45 10.13
N GLY A 21 -34.70 19.48 10.35
CA GLY A 21 -33.82 18.99 9.27
C GLY A 21 -32.80 20.03 8.74
N GLU A 22 -32.63 21.20 9.40
CA GLU A 22 -31.67 22.22 9.02
C GLU A 22 -30.48 22.23 10.02
N LEU A 23 -29.27 22.05 9.45
CA LEU A 23 -28.02 22.03 10.20
C LEU A 23 -27.25 23.36 9.95
N SER A 24 -27.22 24.24 10.94
CA SER A 24 -26.40 25.46 10.85
C SER A 24 -24.96 25.16 11.27
N LEU A 25 -23.98 25.38 10.37
CA LEU A 25 -22.59 25.07 10.60
C LEU A 25 -21.70 26.28 10.31
N THR A 26 -20.72 26.52 11.19
CA THR A 26 -19.56 27.36 10.86
C THR A 26 -18.58 26.60 9.98
N LEU A 27 -17.64 27.32 9.35
CA LEU A 27 -16.56 26.68 8.57
C LEU A 27 -15.74 25.69 9.42
N GLU A 28 -15.41 26.06 10.67
CA GLU A 28 -14.65 25.22 11.59
C GLU A 28 -15.42 23.96 12.00
N GLN A 29 -16.73 24.10 12.26
CA GLN A 29 -17.59 22.94 12.54
C GLN A 29 -17.69 22.01 11.33
N SER A 30 -17.81 22.59 10.13
CA SER A 30 -17.80 21.83 8.87
C SER A 30 -16.48 21.10 8.66
N ALA A 31 -15.34 21.73 8.95
CA ALA A 31 -14.01 21.09 8.89
C ALA A 31 -13.89 19.94 9.89
N SER A 32 -14.40 20.12 11.11
CA SER A 32 -14.41 19.05 12.12
C SER A 32 -15.27 17.85 11.70
N LEU A 33 -16.44 18.11 11.13
CA LEU A 33 -17.35 17.08 10.62
C LEU A 33 -16.72 16.33 9.44
N MET A 34 -16.17 17.06 8.47
CA MET A 34 -15.45 16.50 7.33
C MET A 34 -14.28 15.60 7.75
N ASN A 35 -13.44 16.07 8.69
CA ASN A 35 -12.30 15.29 9.17
C ASN A 35 -12.70 13.97 9.83
N LYS A 36 -13.86 13.91 10.47
CA LYS A 36 -14.39 12.67 11.08
C LYS A 36 -15.04 11.73 10.07
N GLY A 37 -15.74 12.30 9.07
CA GLY A 37 -16.57 11.54 8.13
C GLY A 37 -15.94 11.26 6.77
N SER A 38 -14.83 11.93 6.42
CA SER A 38 -14.25 11.83 5.07
C SER A 38 -13.73 10.45 4.74
N ARG A 39 -14.30 9.83 3.70
CA ARG A 39 -13.81 8.57 3.14
C ARG A 39 -12.42 8.72 2.53
N THR A 40 -12.11 9.87 1.93
CA THR A 40 -10.79 10.17 1.35
C THR A 40 -9.70 10.14 2.41
N LEU A 41 -9.93 10.73 3.58
CA LEU A 41 -8.97 10.67 4.70
C LEU A 41 -8.83 9.26 5.25
N GLN A 42 -9.93 8.52 5.39
CA GLN A 42 -9.88 7.12 5.80
C GLN A 42 -9.09 6.25 4.81
N MET A 43 -9.26 6.46 3.50
CA MET A 43 -8.46 5.78 2.48
C MET A 43 -6.97 6.15 2.58
N ALA A 44 -6.65 7.41 2.82
CA ALA A 44 -5.27 7.87 3.02
C ALA A 44 -4.64 7.28 4.30
N ASP A 45 -5.39 7.17 5.40
CA ASP A 45 -4.94 6.50 6.62
C ASP A 45 -4.68 5.00 6.37
N LYS A 46 -5.54 4.32 5.60
CA LYS A 46 -5.31 2.93 5.17
C LYS A 46 -4.08 2.79 4.28
N ALA A 47 -3.80 3.75 3.41
CA ALA A 47 -2.57 3.75 2.62
C ALA A 47 -1.31 3.84 3.51
N VAL A 48 -1.36 4.58 4.62
CA VAL A 48 -0.29 4.61 5.63
C VAL A 48 -0.15 3.24 6.31
N ASP A 49 -1.25 2.56 6.66
CA ASP A 49 -1.21 1.22 7.27
C ASP A 49 -0.64 0.17 6.30
N ILE A 50 -0.99 0.26 5.00
CA ILE A 50 -0.40 -0.58 3.95
C ILE A 50 1.12 -0.34 3.87
N ALA A 51 1.56 0.91 3.85
CA ALA A 51 2.99 1.23 3.82
C ALA A 51 3.73 0.72 5.07
N ARG A 52 3.11 0.75 6.24
CA ARG A 52 3.66 0.14 7.48
C ARG A 52 3.82 -1.38 7.33
N SER A 53 2.84 -2.05 6.72
CA SER A 53 2.90 -3.49 6.46
C SER A 53 3.99 -3.84 5.45
N GLU A 54 4.16 -3.03 4.39
CA GLU A 54 5.26 -3.20 3.42
C GLU A 54 6.64 -2.99 4.09
N ARG A 55 6.76 -2.02 4.99
CA ARG A 55 7.97 -1.86 5.81
C ARG A 55 8.26 -3.11 6.65
N GLN A 56 7.24 -3.73 7.25
CA GLN A 56 7.41 -4.98 8.00
C GLN A 56 7.90 -6.12 7.10
N LYS A 57 7.37 -6.27 5.88
CA LYS A 57 7.86 -7.24 4.88
C LYS A 57 9.33 -6.99 4.53
N MET A 58 9.72 -5.73 4.32
CA MET A 58 11.13 -5.37 4.05
C MET A 58 12.05 -5.69 5.24
N ASN A 59 11.55 -5.55 6.47
CA ASN A 59 12.28 -5.91 7.68
C ASN A 59 12.30 -7.42 7.96
N ALA A 60 11.41 -8.20 7.35
CA ALA A 60 11.39 -9.65 7.51
C ALA A 60 12.69 -10.33 7.05
N PHE A 61 13.44 -9.70 6.12
CA PHE A 61 14.77 -10.18 5.72
C PHE A 61 15.83 -10.19 6.85
N TRP A 62 15.54 -9.61 8.01
CA TRP A 62 16.43 -9.68 9.18
C TRP A 62 16.23 -10.97 10.00
N TYR A 63 15.13 -11.67 9.80
CA TYR A 63 14.77 -12.86 10.55
C TYR A 63 15.02 -14.13 9.73
N PRO A 64 15.24 -15.28 10.40
CA PRO A 64 15.29 -16.56 9.71
C PRO A 64 13.91 -16.92 9.15
N SER A 65 13.90 -17.56 7.99
CA SER A 65 12.72 -18.23 7.45
C SER A 65 12.72 -19.69 7.89
N LEU A 66 11.57 -20.21 8.30
CA LEU A 66 11.34 -21.60 8.62
C LEU A 66 10.27 -22.14 7.66
N ASN A 67 10.63 -23.18 6.90
CA ASN A 67 9.74 -23.81 5.96
C ASN A 67 9.68 -25.33 6.23
N ALA A 68 8.48 -25.90 6.17
CA ALA A 68 8.30 -27.36 6.14
C ALA A 68 8.03 -27.77 4.69
N SER A 69 8.68 -28.84 4.26
CA SER A 69 8.47 -29.44 2.94
C SER A 69 8.33 -30.94 3.06
N GLY A 70 7.43 -31.53 2.27
CA GLY A 70 7.27 -32.99 2.18
C GLY A 70 7.34 -33.41 0.72
N ALA A 71 7.97 -34.56 0.48
CA ALA A 71 8.04 -35.18 -0.82
C ALA A 71 7.76 -36.68 -0.74
N TYR A 72 6.97 -37.18 -1.68
CA TYR A 72 6.86 -38.60 -1.99
C TYR A 72 7.43 -38.80 -3.40
N VAL A 73 8.41 -39.69 -3.52
CA VAL A 73 9.07 -39.97 -4.79
C VAL A 73 8.92 -41.45 -5.07
N HIS A 74 8.39 -41.79 -6.23
CA HIS A 74 8.36 -43.17 -6.74
C HIS A 74 9.39 -43.32 -7.83
N LEU A 75 10.36 -44.22 -7.61
CA LEU A 75 11.40 -44.56 -8.57
C LEU A 75 10.95 -45.75 -9.41
N SER A 76 11.20 -45.72 -10.72
CA SER A 76 10.88 -46.82 -11.65
C SER A 76 11.62 -48.11 -11.27
N ASN A 77 12.84 -47.99 -10.75
CA ASN A 77 13.68 -49.12 -10.31
C ASN A 77 14.30 -48.84 -8.95
N HIS A 78 14.63 -49.88 -8.19
CA HIS A 78 15.53 -49.79 -7.05
C HIS A 78 16.91 -49.30 -7.50
N ILE A 79 17.56 -48.50 -6.67
CA ILE A 79 18.98 -48.21 -6.88
C ILE A 79 19.77 -49.19 -5.99
N GLU A 80 20.53 -50.04 -6.61
CA GLU A 80 21.32 -51.10 -5.98
C GLU A 80 22.80 -50.89 -6.23
N VAL A 81 23.60 -51.15 -5.22
CA VAL A 81 25.06 -51.29 -5.37
C VAL A 81 25.35 -52.77 -5.51
N LYS A 82 25.98 -53.16 -6.61
CA LYS A 82 26.38 -54.51 -6.91
C LYS A 82 27.89 -54.60 -6.80
N GLU A 83 28.35 -55.29 -5.78
CA GLU A 83 29.76 -55.54 -5.54
C GLU A 83 30.06 -57.02 -5.84
N PRO A 84 30.85 -57.33 -6.86
CA PRO A 84 31.24 -58.71 -7.14
C PRO A 84 32.19 -59.21 -6.06
N LEU A 85 31.88 -60.38 -5.51
CA LEU A 85 32.74 -60.99 -4.47
C LEU A 85 34.13 -61.37 -4.98
N ARG A 86 34.34 -61.36 -6.30
CA ARG A 86 35.65 -61.63 -6.90
C ARG A 86 36.75 -60.73 -6.37
N GLN A 87 36.48 -59.46 -6.10
CA GLN A 87 37.48 -58.56 -5.54
C GLN A 87 38.05 -59.05 -4.16
N PHE A 88 37.32 -59.88 -3.44
CA PHE A 88 37.76 -60.46 -2.17
C PHE A 88 38.31 -61.88 -2.37
N THR A 89 37.77 -62.64 -3.33
CA THR A 89 38.20 -64.03 -3.56
C THR A 89 39.43 -64.14 -4.43
N ASP A 90 39.68 -63.25 -5.39
CA ASP A 90 40.82 -63.24 -6.24
C ASP A 90 42.18 -63.08 -5.46
N PRO A 91 42.32 -62.11 -4.52
CA PRO A 91 43.50 -62.03 -3.68
C PRO A 91 43.69 -63.28 -2.80
N ALA A 92 42.55 -63.83 -2.28
CA ALA A 92 42.62 -65.09 -1.50
C ALA A 92 43.06 -66.29 -2.34
N LYS A 93 42.63 -66.36 -3.59
CA LYS A 93 43.15 -67.40 -4.56
C LYS A 93 44.62 -67.22 -4.80
N ASP A 94 45.09 -66.01 -5.10
CA ASP A 94 46.51 -65.75 -5.34
C ASP A 94 47.34 -66.14 -4.11
N PHE A 95 46.84 -65.87 -2.88
CA PHE A 95 47.52 -66.33 -1.67
C PHE A 95 47.54 -67.83 -1.49
N VAL A 96 46.43 -68.55 -1.75
CA VAL A 96 46.36 -70.02 -1.69
C VAL A 96 47.28 -70.63 -2.74
N HIS A 97 47.28 -70.08 -3.94
CA HIS A 97 48.15 -70.57 -5.07
C HIS A 97 49.64 -70.39 -4.76
N SER A 98 49.98 -69.36 -3.96
CA SER A 98 51.36 -69.14 -3.53
C SER A 98 51.85 -70.16 -2.49
N ILE A 99 50.93 -70.83 -1.76
CA ILE A 99 51.24 -71.83 -0.74
C ILE A 99 51.11 -73.28 -1.31
N VAL A 100 50.06 -73.55 -2.07
CA VAL A 100 49.72 -74.82 -2.67
C VAL A 100 49.45 -74.67 -4.18
N PRO A 101 50.42 -74.77 -5.03
CA PRO A 101 50.29 -74.40 -6.45
C PRO A 101 49.28 -75.21 -7.28
N ASP A 102 48.81 -76.38 -6.81
CA ASP A 102 47.88 -77.22 -7.53
C ASP A 102 46.55 -77.51 -6.83
N ASP A 103 46.14 -76.65 -5.89
CA ASP A 103 44.88 -76.82 -5.16
C ASP A 103 43.66 -76.42 -5.98
N LYS A 104 43.14 -77.43 -6.72
CA LYS A 104 41.89 -77.25 -7.49
C LYS A 104 40.63 -77.18 -6.62
N PHE A 105 40.65 -77.67 -5.36
CA PHE A 105 39.51 -77.77 -4.50
C PHE A 105 39.20 -76.39 -3.89
N ILE A 106 40.16 -75.75 -3.22
CA ILE A 106 40.00 -74.45 -2.61
C ILE A 106 39.75 -73.34 -3.69
N SER A 107 40.50 -73.45 -4.82
CA SER A 107 40.29 -72.56 -5.95
C SER A 107 38.88 -72.64 -6.55
N SER A 108 38.27 -73.82 -6.62
CA SER A 108 36.88 -73.97 -7.11
C SER A 108 35.85 -73.46 -6.14
N ILE A 109 36.12 -73.57 -4.82
CA ILE A 109 35.25 -72.96 -3.82
C ILE A 109 35.28 -71.41 -3.89
N LEU A 110 36.50 -70.87 -4.00
CA LEU A 110 36.66 -69.40 -4.10
C LEU A 110 36.07 -68.86 -5.43
N ASP A 111 36.14 -69.63 -6.54
CA ASP A 111 35.47 -69.32 -7.79
C ASP A 111 33.97 -69.33 -7.66
N ASN A 112 33.42 -70.31 -6.92
CA ASN A 112 31.98 -70.37 -6.71
C ASN A 112 31.50 -69.22 -5.85
N ILE A 113 32.25 -68.85 -4.81
CA ILE A 113 31.95 -67.66 -3.93
C ILE A 113 32.11 -66.36 -4.75
N GLY A 114 33.19 -66.24 -5.51
CA GLY A 114 33.46 -65.07 -6.36
C GLY A 114 32.48 -64.86 -7.52
N ALA A 115 31.80 -65.96 -7.94
CA ALA A 115 30.74 -65.86 -8.93
C ALA A 115 29.46 -65.13 -8.40
N HIS A 116 29.33 -65.02 -7.06
CA HIS A 116 28.20 -64.34 -6.49
C HIS A 116 28.46 -62.83 -6.38
N THR A 117 27.40 -62.04 -6.63
CA THR A 117 27.42 -60.58 -6.50
C THR A 117 26.59 -60.24 -5.28
N LEU A 118 27.18 -59.50 -4.32
CA LEU A 118 26.41 -58.90 -3.23
C LEU A 118 25.66 -57.73 -3.76
N THR A 119 24.34 -57.77 -3.62
CA THR A 119 23.46 -56.69 -4.03
C THR A 119 22.90 -56.03 -2.75
N PHE A 120 23.23 -54.78 -2.57
CA PHE A 120 22.69 -53.96 -1.46
C PHE A 120 21.74 -52.94 -2.00
N PRO A 121 20.45 -52.92 -1.59
CA PRO A 121 19.56 -51.88 -1.97
C PRO A 121 20.01 -50.55 -1.32
N LEU A 122 20.35 -49.55 -2.13
CA LEU A 122 20.76 -48.23 -1.68
C LEU A 122 19.56 -47.35 -1.51
N LEU A 123 18.58 -47.42 -2.44
CA LEU A 123 17.32 -46.69 -2.35
C LEU A 123 16.15 -47.60 -2.74
N GLU A 124 15.14 -47.60 -1.92
CA GLU A 124 13.86 -48.23 -2.20
C GLU A 124 13.06 -47.45 -3.27
N ARG A 125 12.08 -48.14 -3.90
CA ARG A 125 11.26 -47.51 -4.93
C ARG A 125 10.43 -46.34 -4.42
N ASN A 126 9.94 -46.42 -3.19
CA ASN A 126 9.05 -45.42 -2.57
C ASN A 126 9.82 -44.71 -1.49
N LEU A 127 10.02 -43.43 -1.64
CA LEU A 127 10.70 -42.58 -0.68
C LEU A 127 9.75 -41.52 -0.20
N THR A 128 9.59 -41.40 1.11
CA THR A 128 8.80 -40.34 1.71
C THR A 128 9.69 -39.53 2.64
N THR A 129 9.68 -38.21 2.51
CA THR A 129 10.40 -37.33 3.42
C THR A 129 9.54 -36.15 3.84
N ILE A 130 9.68 -35.75 5.10
CA ILE A 130 9.17 -34.48 5.64
C ILE A 130 10.33 -33.78 6.31
N ASP A 131 10.66 -32.61 5.83
CA ASP A 131 11.80 -31.81 6.26
C ASP A 131 11.38 -30.46 6.80
N ALA A 132 12.00 -30.00 7.87
CA ALA A 132 11.97 -28.60 8.32
C ALA A 132 13.27 -27.93 7.88
N ASN A 133 13.16 -26.82 7.16
CA ASN A 133 14.30 -26.08 6.63
C ASN A 133 14.32 -24.67 7.23
N VAL A 134 15.48 -24.26 7.71
CA VAL A 134 15.74 -22.91 8.21
C VAL A 134 16.73 -22.24 7.27
N MET A 135 16.46 -21.00 6.89
CA MET A 135 17.42 -20.16 6.17
C MET A 135 17.48 -18.77 6.80
N TRP A 136 18.68 -18.34 7.15
CA TRP A 136 18.93 -17.03 7.73
C TRP A 136 20.04 -16.32 6.98
N PRO A 137 19.71 -15.25 6.20
CA PRO A 137 20.74 -14.45 5.55
C PRO A 137 21.55 -13.70 6.61
N LEU A 138 22.81 -14.00 6.81
CA LEU A 138 23.69 -13.31 7.75
C LEU A 138 24.27 -12.04 7.15
N PHE A 139 24.70 -12.10 5.87
CA PHE A 139 25.25 -10.97 5.15
C PHE A 139 24.73 -10.94 3.71
N THR A 140 24.31 -9.76 3.23
CA THR A 140 23.67 -9.58 1.92
C THR A 140 24.26 -8.38 1.15
N GLY A 141 25.53 -8.04 1.38
CA GLY A 141 26.16 -6.87 0.74
C GLY A 141 25.47 -5.53 1.07
N GLY A 142 24.77 -5.42 2.20
CA GLY A 142 24.01 -4.22 2.58
C GLY A 142 22.58 -4.17 2.05
N LYS A 143 22.14 -5.11 1.19
CA LYS A 143 20.80 -5.12 0.59
C LYS A 143 19.68 -4.97 1.64
N ARG A 144 19.77 -5.67 2.79
CA ARG A 144 18.79 -5.57 3.88
C ARG A 144 18.69 -4.18 4.47
N ILE A 145 19.84 -3.51 4.64
CA ILE A 145 19.90 -2.14 5.21
C ILE A 145 19.17 -1.17 4.28
N PHE A 146 19.48 -1.24 2.98
CA PHE A 146 18.88 -0.34 2.00
C PHE A 146 17.40 -0.65 1.77
N ALA A 147 16.99 -1.93 1.78
CA ALA A 147 15.57 -2.32 1.73
C ALA A 147 14.79 -1.78 2.93
N SER A 148 15.34 -1.91 4.15
CA SER A 148 14.73 -1.35 5.35
C SER A 148 14.57 0.19 5.28
N ARG A 149 15.57 0.89 4.70
CA ARG A 149 15.49 2.33 4.46
C ARG A 149 14.39 2.68 3.46
N ILE A 150 14.25 1.92 2.38
CA ILE A 150 13.15 2.09 1.42
C ILE A 150 11.80 1.90 2.14
N GLY A 151 11.65 0.85 2.94
CA GLY A 151 10.43 0.62 3.71
C GLY A 151 10.06 1.77 4.64
N ASN A 152 11.04 2.39 5.30
CA ASN A 152 10.81 3.59 6.11
C ASN A 152 10.34 4.77 5.25
N ARG A 153 10.99 5.01 4.09
CA ARG A 153 10.60 6.08 3.16
C ARG A 153 9.24 5.85 2.52
N MET A 154 8.81 4.61 2.32
CA MET A 154 7.44 4.31 1.87
C MET A 154 6.40 4.79 2.88
N VAL A 155 6.66 4.61 4.18
CA VAL A 155 5.78 5.14 5.23
C VAL A 155 5.78 6.67 5.24
N ASP A 156 6.94 7.31 5.08
CA ASP A 156 7.06 8.76 5.01
C ASP A 156 6.30 9.31 3.79
N LEU A 157 6.40 8.64 2.63
CA LEU A 157 5.68 8.99 1.40
C LEU A 157 4.16 8.90 1.58
N ALA A 158 3.69 7.82 2.20
CA ALA A 158 2.27 7.63 2.47
C ALA A 158 1.73 8.69 3.46
N LYS A 159 2.50 9.07 4.48
CA LYS A 159 2.15 10.15 5.41
C LYS A 159 2.06 11.50 4.69
N ALA A 160 3.05 11.83 3.85
CA ALA A 160 3.01 13.06 3.05
C ALA A 160 1.79 13.09 2.11
N GLY A 161 1.43 11.96 1.52
CA GLY A 161 0.20 11.82 0.73
C GLY A 161 -1.08 12.02 1.55
N ARG A 162 -1.10 11.55 2.79
CA ARG A 162 -2.23 11.77 3.71
C ARG A 162 -2.37 13.25 4.10
N GLU A 163 -1.25 13.93 4.34
CA GLU A 163 -1.24 15.37 4.64
C GLU A 163 -1.70 16.18 3.44
N GLU A 164 -1.24 15.86 2.22
CA GLU A 164 -1.69 16.46 0.98
C GLU A 164 -3.21 16.29 0.77
N ALA A 165 -3.73 15.07 0.97
CA ALA A 165 -5.17 14.79 0.87
C ALA A 165 -5.96 15.63 1.86
N GLY A 166 -5.45 15.80 3.09
CA GLY A 166 -6.07 16.65 4.10
C GLY A 166 -6.11 18.12 3.70
N ALA A 167 -5.00 18.64 3.18
CA ALA A 167 -4.92 20.03 2.71
C ALA A 167 -5.82 20.29 1.50
N THR A 168 -5.87 19.35 0.56
CA THR A 168 -6.75 19.42 -0.62
C THR A 168 -8.22 19.45 -0.20
N LEU A 169 -8.63 18.55 0.68
CA LEU A 169 -10.00 18.53 1.20
C LEU A 169 -10.36 19.80 1.97
N GLN A 170 -9.41 20.36 2.72
CA GLN A 170 -9.65 21.62 3.44
C GLN A 170 -9.85 22.78 2.47
N SER A 171 -9.07 22.84 1.38
CA SER A 171 -9.26 23.82 0.31
C SER A 171 -10.61 23.68 -0.37
N GLU A 172 -10.99 22.46 -0.73
CA GLU A 172 -12.28 22.13 -1.34
C GLU A 172 -13.45 22.47 -0.42
N LEU A 173 -13.29 22.23 0.90
CA LEU A 173 -14.30 22.62 1.88
C LEU A 173 -14.50 24.12 1.92
N VAL A 174 -13.42 24.90 1.96
CA VAL A 174 -13.52 26.39 1.99
C VAL A 174 -14.24 26.88 0.74
N GLU A 175 -13.87 26.40 -0.43
CA GLU A 175 -14.49 26.75 -1.71
C GLU A 175 -15.99 26.40 -1.72
N THR A 176 -16.33 25.16 -1.42
CA THR A 176 -17.70 24.64 -1.47
C THR A 176 -18.59 25.32 -0.42
N TYR A 177 -18.06 25.57 0.80
CA TYR A 177 -18.77 26.23 1.87
C TYR A 177 -19.14 27.67 1.50
N TYR A 178 -18.18 28.44 0.97
CA TYR A 178 -18.44 29.83 0.59
C TYR A 178 -19.20 29.93 -0.73
N ALA A 179 -19.09 28.96 -1.65
CA ALA A 179 -19.95 28.85 -2.81
C ALA A 179 -21.42 28.70 -2.41
N LEU A 180 -21.72 27.84 -1.43
CA LEU A 180 -23.09 27.72 -0.91
C LEU A 180 -23.55 29.03 -0.24
N ARG A 181 -22.68 29.65 0.57
CA ARG A 181 -23.02 30.94 1.23
C ARG A 181 -23.29 32.03 0.21
N LEU A 182 -22.52 32.11 -0.87
CA LEU A 182 -22.71 33.04 -1.95
C LEU A 182 -24.04 32.77 -2.70
N ALA A 183 -24.31 31.50 -3.04
CA ALA A 183 -25.55 31.12 -3.71
C ALA A 183 -26.80 31.51 -2.92
N GLN A 184 -26.77 31.38 -1.58
CA GLN A 184 -27.86 31.88 -0.72
C GLN A 184 -28.06 33.39 -0.88
N ARG A 185 -26.97 34.16 -0.88
CA ARG A 185 -27.05 35.60 -1.02
C ARG A 185 -27.53 36.04 -2.41
N VAL A 186 -27.13 35.28 -3.44
CA VAL A 186 -27.63 35.53 -4.80
C VAL A 186 -29.14 35.30 -4.86
N VAL A 187 -29.65 34.23 -4.27
CA VAL A 187 -31.10 33.98 -4.21
C VAL A 187 -31.82 35.12 -3.46
N ASP A 188 -31.30 35.57 -2.32
CA ASP A 188 -31.88 36.71 -1.57
C ASP A 188 -31.99 37.96 -2.44
N VAL A 189 -30.94 38.32 -3.18
CA VAL A 189 -30.91 39.50 -4.07
C VAL A 189 -31.87 39.33 -5.24
N ARG A 190 -31.89 38.17 -5.91
CA ARG A 190 -32.80 37.89 -7.05
C ARG A 190 -34.25 37.88 -6.63
N GLU A 191 -34.57 37.42 -5.41
CA GLU A 191 -35.91 37.47 -4.85
C GLU A 191 -36.39 38.92 -4.60
N GLN A 192 -35.54 39.77 -4.00
CA GLN A 192 -35.83 41.17 -3.83
C GLN A 192 -36.04 41.92 -5.16
N THR A 193 -35.21 41.57 -6.17
CA THR A 193 -35.34 42.13 -7.54
C THR A 193 -36.67 41.72 -8.18
N PHE A 194 -37.03 40.45 -8.10
CA PHE A 194 -38.30 39.96 -8.64
C PHE A 194 -39.50 40.62 -7.94
N LEU A 195 -39.50 40.73 -6.63
CA LEU A 195 -40.56 41.38 -5.86
C LEU A 195 -40.70 42.86 -6.25
N GLY A 196 -39.58 43.57 -6.47
CA GLY A 196 -39.56 44.96 -6.91
C GLY A 196 -40.19 45.11 -8.32
N LEU A 197 -39.77 44.26 -9.26
CA LEU A 197 -40.29 44.29 -10.65
C LEU A 197 -41.73 43.81 -10.75
N GLN A 198 -42.16 42.89 -9.88
CA GLN A 198 -43.56 42.50 -9.77
C GLN A 198 -44.45 43.67 -9.30
N LYS A 199 -43.97 44.46 -8.34
CA LYS A 199 -44.67 45.70 -7.91
C LYS A 199 -44.70 46.71 -9.04
N HIS A 200 -43.60 46.89 -9.79
CA HIS A 200 -43.55 47.79 -10.93
C HIS A 200 -44.55 47.38 -12.01
N TYR A 201 -44.60 46.11 -12.39
CA TYR A 201 -45.59 45.59 -13.34
C TYR A 201 -47.04 45.84 -12.90
N ARG A 202 -47.36 45.59 -11.65
CA ARG A 202 -48.71 45.91 -11.07
C ARG A 202 -49.07 47.38 -11.15
N ASN A 203 -48.11 48.27 -10.96
CA ASN A 203 -48.32 49.71 -11.10
C ASN A 203 -48.52 50.10 -12.60
N ALA A 204 -47.73 49.49 -13.54
CA ALA A 204 -47.91 49.70 -14.97
C ALA A 204 -49.30 49.25 -15.44
N MET A 205 -49.84 48.15 -14.94
CA MET A 205 -51.21 47.72 -15.25
C MET A 205 -52.25 48.78 -14.85
N LYS A 206 -52.14 49.36 -13.65
CA LYS A 206 -53.05 50.40 -13.15
C LYS A 206 -52.92 51.70 -13.95
N LEU A 207 -51.73 52.07 -14.42
CA LEU A 207 -51.50 53.27 -15.23
C LEU A 207 -52.08 53.10 -16.63
N GLU A 208 -51.97 51.90 -17.25
CA GLU A 208 -52.59 51.57 -18.51
C GLU A 208 -54.11 51.62 -18.42
N GLU A 209 -54.71 51.02 -17.36
CA GLU A 209 -56.16 51.05 -17.08
C GLU A 209 -56.70 52.49 -16.98
N ASN A 210 -55.88 53.41 -16.44
CA ASN A 210 -56.25 54.84 -16.30
C ASN A 210 -55.83 55.67 -17.58
N GLY A 211 -55.32 55.02 -18.64
CA GLY A 211 -54.92 55.70 -19.89
C GLY A 211 -53.63 56.56 -19.77
N MET A 212 -52.83 56.41 -18.68
CA MET A 212 -51.63 57.18 -18.41
C MET A 212 -50.39 56.66 -19.14
N ILE A 213 -50.39 55.36 -19.52
CA ILE A 213 -49.31 54.71 -20.33
C ILE A 213 -49.94 53.86 -21.41
N ASN A 214 -49.12 53.56 -22.42
CA ASN A 214 -49.58 52.71 -23.53
C ASN A 214 -49.32 51.19 -23.21
N LYS A 215 -49.94 50.32 -24.03
CA LYS A 215 -49.83 48.83 -23.87
C LYS A 215 -48.37 48.33 -24.01
N ALA A 216 -47.56 49.00 -24.87
CA ALA A 216 -46.17 48.58 -25.06
C ALA A 216 -45.32 48.76 -23.77
N GLU A 217 -45.54 49.88 -23.03
CA GLU A 217 -44.85 50.12 -21.77
C GLU A 217 -45.24 49.08 -20.69
N ARG A 218 -46.53 48.72 -20.58
CA ARG A 218 -46.96 47.62 -19.68
C ARG A 218 -46.34 46.30 -20.10
N LEU A 219 -46.33 45.95 -21.38
CA LEU A 219 -45.69 44.71 -21.91
C LEU A 219 -44.19 44.68 -21.60
N PHE A 220 -43.52 45.83 -21.71
CA PHE A 220 -42.10 45.94 -21.32
C PHE A 220 -41.89 45.61 -19.83
N ALA A 221 -42.73 46.20 -18.97
CA ALA A 221 -42.67 45.91 -17.52
C ALA A 221 -42.94 44.40 -17.24
N GLN A 222 -43.85 43.77 -17.99
CA GLN A 222 -44.14 42.35 -17.89
C GLN A 222 -42.94 41.50 -18.28
N VAL A 223 -42.33 41.78 -19.43
CA VAL A 223 -41.11 41.01 -19.89
C VAL A 223 -39.99 41.11 -18.87
N THR A 224 -39.74 42.33 -18.34
CA THR A 224 -38.68 42.54 -17.34
C THR A 224 -38.97 41.74 -16.03
N MET A 225 -40.22 41.68 -15.59
CA MET A 225 -40.66 40.92 -14.42
C MET A 225 -40.46 39.38 -14.69
N ASP A 226 -40.87 38.91 -15.87
CA ASP A 226 -40.75 37.48 -16.26
C ASP A 226 -39.29 37.06 -16.38
N GLU A 227 -38.40 37.95 -16.84
CA GLU A 227 -36.96 37.74 -16.88
C GLU A 227 -36.40 37.58 -15.46
N ALA A 228 -36.75 38.50 -14.53
CA ALA A 228 -36.32 38.39 -13.12
C ALA A 228 -36.83 37.12 -12.44
N ARG A 229 -38.03 36.63 -12.83
CA ARG A 229 -38.54 35.33 -12.35
C ARG A 229 -37.66 34.19 -12.80
N ARG A 230 -37.27 34.15 -14.07
CA ARG A 230 -36.37 33.13 -14.63
C ARG A 230 -35.00 33.14 -13.96
N GLU A 231 -34.44 34.34 -13.70
CA GLU A 231 -33.18 34.49 -12.98
C GLU A 231 -33.26 33.99 -11.53
N LEU A 232 -34.37 34.24 -10.82
CA LEU A 232 -34.61 33.74 -9.49
C LEU A 232 -34.69 32.20 -9.48
N GLU A 233 -35.43 31.63 -10.44
CA GLU A 233 -35.55 30.16 -10.55
C GLU A 233 -34.21 29.50 -10.87
N SER A 234 -33.37 30.13 -11.73
CA SER A 234 -32.01 29.67 -11.98
C SER A 234 -31.16 29.73 -10.73
N ALA A 235 -31.16 30.84 -10.01
CA ALA A 235 -30.40 31.00 -8.76
C ALA A 235 -30.81 29.96 -7.69
N ARG A 236 -32.09 29.59 -7.60
CA ARG A 236 -32.57 28.55 -6.70
C ARG A 236 -32.05 27.15 -7.09
N LYS A 237 -31.91 26.85 -8.39
CA LYS A 237 -31.30 25.62 -8.86
C LYS A 237 -29.82 25.57 -8.54
N ASP A 238 -29.11 26.68 -8.75
CA ASP A 238 -27.68 26.79 -8.42
C ASP A 238 -27.43 26.64 -6.92
N LEU A 239 -28.31 27.19 -6.09
CA LEU A 239 -28.30 26.97 -4.64
C LEU A 239 -28.43 25.48 -4.28
N ASN A 240 -29.35 24.75 -4.92
CA ASN A 240 -29.52 23.32 -4.68
C ASN A 240 -28.27 22.52 -5.09
N VAL A 241 -27.61 22.89 -6.19
CA VAL A 241 -26.35 22.26 -6.62
C VAL A 241 -25.26 22.49 -5.59
N ALA A 242 -25.06 23.74 -5.14
CA ALA A 242 -24.08 24.09 -4.11
C ALA A 242 -24.36 23.37 -2.79
N GLN A 243 -25.63 23.24 -2.39
CA GLN A 243 -26.06 22.51 -1.21
C GLN A 243 -25.69 21.03 -1.28
N ASN A 244 -25.97 20.39 -2.42
CA ASN A 244 -25.64 18.98 -2.62
C ASN A 244 -24.11 18.75 -2.66
N ALA A 245 -23.35 19.64 -3.26
CA ALA A 245 -21.89 19.57 -3.25
C ALA A 245 -21.34 19.56 -1.84
N LEU A 246 -21.80 20.47 -0.96
CA LEU A 246 -21.34 20.51 0.43
C LEU A 246 -21.81 19.28 1.24
N LYS A 247 -23.03 18.79 1.02
CA LYS A 247 -23.53 17.55 1.66
C LYS A 247 -22.65 16.35 1.34
N VAL A 248 -22.30 16.15 0.06
CA VAL A 248 -21.41 15.07 -0.39
C VAL A 248 -20.05 15.19 0.29
N LEU A 249 -19.46 16.39 0.31
CA LEU A 249 -18.15 16.61 0.90
C LEU A 249 -18.15 16.34 2.42
N LEU A 250 -19.22 16.72 3.13
CA LEU A 250 -19.37 16.49 4.57
C LEU A 250 -19.88 15.09 4.91
N ASN A 251 -20.26 14.29 3.91
CA ASN A 251 -20.90 12.99 4.07
C ASN A 251 -22.15 13.04 4.97
N VAL A 252 -23.02 14.05 4.72
CA VAL A 252 -24.28 14.26 5.43
C VAL A 252 -25.43 13.71 4.60
N GLU A 253 -26.47 13.18 5.25
CA GLU A 253 -27.65 12.62 4.60
C GLU A 253 -28.40 13.67 3.75
N ASP A 254 -28.97 13.25 2.62
CA ASP A 254 -29.65 14.11 1.66
C ASP A 254 -30.86 14.87 2.25
N ALA A 255 -31.50 14.29 3.25
CA ALA A 255 -32.68 14.88 3.93
C ALA A 255 -32.34 16.12 4.77
N ILE A 256 -31.07 16.35 5.12
CA ILE A 256 -30.62 17.45 5.97
C ILE A 256 -30.22 18.66 5.10
N SER A 257 -30.78 19.83 5.38
CA SER A 257 -30.36 21.09 4.76
C SER A 257 -29.20 21.69 5.56
N ILE A 258 -28.14 22.14 4.87
CA ILE A 258 -26.98 22.79 5.51
C ILE A 258 -27.11 24.30 5.34
N ASN A 259 -27.00 25.03 6.46
CA ASN A 259 -27.00 26.48 6.47
C ASN A 259 -25.63 27.02 6.93
N PRO A 260 -24.78 27.53 6.00
CA PRO A 260 -23.52 28.16 6.39
C PRO A 260 -23.71 29.40 7.21
N SER A 261 -23.18 29.43 8.43
CA SER A 261 -23.34 30.56 9.36
C SER A 261 -22.19 31.56 9.31
N SER A 262 -21.00 31.18 8.81
CA SER A 262 -19.88 32.11 8.70
C SER A 262 -20.15 33.22 7.70
N PRO A 263 -19.81 34.51 8.02
CA PRO A 263 -20.01 35.61 7.10
C PRO A 263 -19.09 35.54 5.90
N LEU A 264 -19.53 36.13 4.78
CA LEU A 264 -18.64 36.43 3.66
C LEU A 264 -17.68 37.55 4.07
N PHE A 265 -16.43 37.44 3.69
CA PHE A 265 -15.40 38.43 3.98
C PHE A 265 -14.53 38.71 2.77
N MET A 266 -13.87 39.85 2.76
CA MET A 266 -12.82 40.21 1.81
C MET A 266 -11.47 40.12 2.54
N ASN A 267 -10.53 39.38 1.97
CA ASN A 267 -9.17 39.31 2.52
C ASN A 267 -8.32 40.42 1.87
N HIS A 268 -7.97 41.43 2.66
CA HIS A 268 -7.16 42.56 2.21
C HIS A 268 -5.65 42.38 2.50
N ASP A 269 -5.30 41.44 3.37
CA ASP A 269 -3.94 41.24 3.87
C ASP A 269 -3.28 39.99 3.23
N LEU A 270 -3.39 39.84 1.93
CA LEU A 270 -2.69 38.76 1.23
C LEU A 270 -1.19 39.08 1.16
N PRO A 271 -0.32 38.13 1.55
CA PRO A 271 1.12 38.26 1.34
C PRO A 271 1.44 38.44 -0.15
N ASP A 272 2.63 39.01 -0.45
CA ASP A 272 3.07 39.18 -1.81
C ASP A 272 3.41 37.84 -2.52
N GLU A 273 3.56 37.87 -3.83
CA GLU A 273 3.87 36.70 -4.64
C GLU A 273 5.21 36.04 -4.21
N LEU A 274 6.18 36.85 -3.78
CA LEU A 274 7.50 36.35 -3.37
C LEU A 274 7.43 35.46 -2.12
N TYR A 275 6.53 35.80 -1.18
CA TYR A 275 6.26 34.98 -0.01
C TYR A 275 5.80 33.56 -0.41
N PHE A 276 4.81 33.47 -1.33
CA PHE A 276 4.32 32.16 -1.80
C PHE A 276 5.37 31.39 -2.59
N LYS A 277 6.16 32.04 -3.45
CA LYS A 277 7.26 31.42 -4.19
C LYS A 277 8.29 30.80 -3.23
N ASN A 278 8.64 31.48 -2.16
CA ASN A 278 9.59 30.97 -1.18
C ASN A 278 9.03 29.76 -0.42
N LEU A 279 7.72 29.69 -0.18
CA LEU A 279 7.07 28.55 0.45
C LEU A 279 7.07 27.30 -0.42
N VAL A 280 7.12 27.40 -1.75
CA VAL A 280 7.06 26.23 -2.64
C VAL A 280 8.20 25.24 -2.33
N SER A 281 9.40 25.72 -2.06
CA SER A 281 10.57 24.85 -1.82
C SER A 281 10.50 24.08 -0.51
N THR A 282 9.79 24.59 0.50
CA THR A 282 9.72 24.02 1.86
C THR A 282 8.36 23.49 2.24
N GLY A 283 7.28 24.11 1.72
CA GLY A 283 5.88 23.80 2.07
C GLY A 283 5.13 22.97 1.04
N SER A 284 5.68 22.75 -0.15
CA SER A 284 4.98 21.95 -1.18
C SER A 284 5.01 20.47 -0.88
N TYR A 285 3.84 19.86 -0.77
CA TYR A 285 3.68 18.40 -0.65
C TYR A 285 4.27 17.65 -1.84
N ILE A 286 4.18 18.20 -3.06
CA ILE A 286 4.75 17.60 -4.27
C ILE A 286 6.27 17.53 -4.16
N VAL A 287 6.93 18.64 -3.79
CA VAL A 287 8.39 18.68 -3.61
C VAL A 287 8.83 17.74 -2.48
N SER A 288 8.09 17.68 -1.37
CA SER A 288 8.37 16.75 -0.27
C SER A 288 8.30 15.30 -0.73
N LYS A 289 7.26 14.91 -1.46
CA LYS A 289 7.11 13.55 -2.02
C LYS A 289 8.23 13.21 -2.99
N LEU A 290 8.60 14.12 -3.89
CA LEU A 290 9.69 13.91 -4.85
C LEU A 290 11.04 13.70 -4.14
N ARG A 291 11.36 14.46 -3.09
CA ARG A 291 12.56 14.23 -2.27
C ARG A 291 12.58 12.87 -1.60
N ILE A 292 11.41 12.40 -1.12
CA ILE A 292 11.30 11.07 -0.53
C ILE A 292 11.50 10.00 -1.61
N GLN A 293 10.92 10.16 -2.78
CA GLN A 293 11.08 9.25 -3.92
C GLN A 293 12.53 9.22 -4.42
N GLU A 294 13.22 10.36 -4.50
CA GLU A 294 14.64 10.41 -4.82
C GLU A 294 15.47 9.62 -3.81
N ALA A 295 15.20 9.78 -2.51
CA ALA A 295 15.89 9.03 -1.47
C ALA A 295 15.61 7.51 -1.57
N MET A 296 14.42 7.10 -2.01
CA MET A 296 14.10 5.69 -2.28
C MET A 296 14.88 5.19 -3.50
N ALA A 297 14.93 5.95 -4.59
CA ALA A 297 15.68 5.60 -5.80
C ALA A 297 17.18 5.50 -5.53
N ASP A 298 17.74 6.36 -4.68
CA ASP A 298 19.14 6.26 -4.24
C ASP A 298 19.43 4.96 -3.48
N ASN A 299 18.53 4.56 -2.57
CA ASN A 299 18.67 3.28 -1.87
C ASN A 299 18.47 2.10 -2.83
N GLN A 300 17.57 2.19 -3.82
CA GLN A 300 17.39 1.16 -4.85
C GLN A 300 18.65 1.00 -5.71
N LEU A 301 19.33 2.10 -6.08
CA LEU A 301 20.62 2.04 -6.76
C LEU A 301 21.69 1.33 -5.91
N LYS A 302 21.70 1.58 -4.58
CA LYS A 302 22.60 0.88 -3.65
C LYS A 302 22.29 -0.60 -3.55
N ILE A 303 21.00 -0.99 -3.58
CA ILE A 303 20.57 -2.41 -3.66
C ILE A 303 21.10 -3.05 -4.95
N SER A 304 20.93 -2.40 -6.10
CA SER A 304 21.45 -2.91 -7.36
C SER A 304 22.98 -3.11 -7.35
N LYS A 305 23.70 -2.15 -6.76
CA LYS A 305 25.17 -2.26 -6.58
C LYS A 305 25.57 -3.39 -5.62
N SER A 306 24.74 -3.74 -4.64
CA SER A 306 25.04 -4.81 -3.69
C SER A 306 25.11 -6.20 -4.36
N ALA A 307 24.60 -6.35 -5.59
CA ALA A 307 24.70 -7.56 -6.37
C ALA A 307 26.14 -7.95 -6.77
N TYR A 308 27.11 -7.03 -6.65
CA TYR A 308 28.54 -7.36 -6.81
C TYR A 308 29.17 -8.06 -5.61
N ILE A 309 28.48 -8.06 -4.46
CA ILE A 309 29.00 -8.55 -3.20
C ILE A 309 28.39 -9.91 -2.90
N PRO A 310 29.17 -10.90 -2.43
CA PRO A 310 28.62 -12.19 -2.07
C PRO A 310 27.62 -12.10 -0.94
N THR A 311 26.65 -13.01 -0.93
CA THR A 311 25.69 -13.20 0.17
C THR A 311 26.11 -14.37 1.02
N ILE A 312 26.01 -14.26 2.33
CA ILE A 312 26.30 -15.33 3.30
C ILE A 312 25.03 -15.65 4.04
N ALA A 313 24.68 -16.93 4.12
CA ALA A 313 23.51 -17.39 4.85
C ALA A 313 23.84 -18.60 5.72
N LEU A 314 23.20 -18.66 6.89
CA LEU A 314 23.08 -19.86 7.71
C LEU A 314 21.91 -20.65 7.14
N PHE A 315 22.12 -21.96 6.95
CA PHE A 315 21.04 -22.87 6.59
C PHE A 315 21.02 -24.06 7.54
N GLY A 316 19.84 -24.58 7.78
CA GLY A 316 19.62 -25.77 8.56
C GLY A 316 18.51 -26.63 7.97
N LYS A 317 18.68 -27.92 8.03
CA LYS A 317 17.67 -28.90 7.63
C LYS A 317 17.53 -29.93 8.75
N GLN A 318 16.29 -30.21 9.13
CA GLN A 318 15.93 -31.30 10.05
C GLN A 318 14.92 -32.20 9.34
N THR A 319 15.28 -33.45 9.09
CA THR A 319 14.33 -34.44 8.62
C THR A 319 13.47 -34.93 9.77
N LEU A 320 12.20 -34.57 9.74
CA LEU A 320 11.20 -34.92 10.76
C LEU A 320 10.70 -36.36 10.57
N TYR A 321 10.45 -36.73 9.32
CA TYR A 321 10.01 -38.08 8.92
C TYR A 321 10.74 -38.50 7.66
N ALA A 322 11.18 -39.76 7.63
CA ALA A 322 11.75 -40.38 6.45
C ALA A 322 11.39 -41.87 6.46
N GLU A 323 10.85 -42.33 5.36
CA GLU A 323 10.56 -43.74 5.07
C GLU A 323 11.39 -44.19 3.87
N ASN A 324 11.98 -45.37 4.00
CA ASN A 324 12.83 -46.01 2.99
C ASN A 324 14.09 -45.21 2.60
N LEU A 325 14.50 -44.26 3.44
CA LEU A 325 15.76 -43.54 3.26
C LEU A 325 16.85 -44.23 4.09
N PRO A 326 18.04 -44.47 3.53
CA PRO A 326 19.15 -45.11 4.25
C PRO A 326 19.57 -44.24 5.47
N LYS A 327 19.32 -44.72 6.66
CA LYS A 327 19.56 -43.96 7.92
C LYS A 327 21.04 -43.58 8.10
N ASN A 328 21.96 -44.32 7.53
CA ASN A 328 23.39 -44.11 7.68
C ASN A 328 24.03 -43.25 6.60
N LEU A 329 23.35 -43.02 5.46
CA LEU A 329 23.88 -42.24 4.35
C LEU A 329 23.49 -40.75 4.39
N MET A 330 22.36 -40.42 5.01
CA MET A 330 21.88 -39.04 5.10
C MET A 330 21.66 -38.61 6.55
N PRO A 331 22.40 -37.62 7.07
CA PRO A 331 22.19 -37.11 8.40
C PRO A 331 20.80 -36.49 8.52
N ARG A 332 20.07 -36.80 9.59
CA ARG A 332 18.74 -36.23 9.87
C ARG A 332 18.81 -34.74 10.16
N THR A 333 19.94 -34.26 10.64
CA THR A 333 20.20 -32.86 10.98
C THR A 333 21.41 -32.38 10.20
N LEU A 334 21.24 -31.28 9.47
CA LEU A 334 22.31 -30.61 8.76
C LEU A 334 22.24 -29.12 9.11
N VAL A 335 23.36 -28.55 9.55
CA VAL A 335 23.49 -27.10 9.79
C VAL A 335 24.80 -26.65 9.15
N GLY A 336 24.75 -25.53 8.45
CA GLY A 336 25.91 -25.02 7.76
C GLY A 336 25.81 -23.53 7.46
N VAL A 337 26.93 -22.94 7.08
CA VAL A 337 27.03 -21.58 6.53
C VAL A 337 27.47 -21.72 5.08
N GLY A 338 26.73 -21.09 4.20
CA GLY A 338 27.05 -21.06 2.77
C GLY A 338 27.18 -19.63 2.28
N PHE A 339 27.92 -19.45 1.20
CA PHE A 339 27.96 -18.19 0.47
C PHE A 339 27.56 -18.40 -0.97
N THR A 340 26.93 -17.40 -1.54
CA THR A 340 26.60 -17.34 -2.96
C THR A 340 27.15 -16.07 -3.55
N TRP A 341 27.95 -16.19 -4.60
CA TRP A 341 28.52 -15.06 -5.33
C TRP A 341 28.29 -15.26 -6.83
N ASN A 342 27.51 -14.37 -7.40
CA ASN A 342 27.29 -14.38 -8.83
C ASN A 342 28.41 -13.55 -9.51
N ILE A 343 29.44 -14.24 -10.03
CA ILE A 343 30.62 -13.60 -10.62
C ILE A 343 30.28 -12.97 -11.97
N PHE A 344 29.51 -13.69 -12.79
CA PHE A 344 29.05 -13.22 -14.11
C PHE A 344 27.61 -13.66 -14.36
N ASP A 345 26.77 -12.76 -14.83
CA ASP A 345 25.32 -12.94 -15.05
C ASP A 345 24.86 -12.44 -16.44
N GLY A 346 25.78 -12.39 -17.40
CA GLY A 346 25.46 -11.93 -18.76
C GLY A 346 25.19 -10.43 -18.85
N LEU A 347 25.83 -9.60 -18.01
CA LEU A 347 25.68 -8.13 -17.94
C LEU A 347 24.31 -7.65 -17.42
N ASN A 348 23.50 -8.55 -16.88
CA ASN A 348 22.19 -8.21 -16.31
C ASN A 348 22.33 -7.23 -15.11
N ARG A 349 23.33 -7.43 -14.28
CA ARG A 349 23.66 -6.60 -13.14
C ARG A 349 24.00 -5.16 -13.55
N GLU A 350 24.83 -5.00 -14.59
CA GLU A 350 25.20 -3.72 -15.16
C GLU A 350 24.00 -2.98 -15.75
N ALA A 351 23.12 -3.71 -16.44
CA ALA A 351 21.86 -3.18 -16.97
C ALA A 351 20.93 -2.70 -15.82
N ASN A 352 20.76 -3.49 -14.76
CA ASN A 352 19.95 -3.13 -13.60
C ASN A 352 20.50 -1.88 -12.86
N ILE A 353 21.83 -1.76 -12.75
CA ILE A 353 22.47 -0.57 -12.15
C ILE A 353 22.25 0.66 -13.04
N ARG A 354 22.37 0.52 -14.36
CA ARG A 354 22.10 1.59 -15.32
C ARG A 354 20.64 2.04 -15.23
N GLN A 355 19.70 1.10 -15.21
CA GLN A 355 18.28 1.39 -15.05
C GLN A 355 18.01 2.16 -13.73
N ALA A 356 18.52 1.67 -12.59
CA ALA A 356 18.33 2.33 -11.30
C ALA A 356 18.95 3.74 -11.26
N ARG A 357 20.07 3.94 -11.96
CA ARG A 357 20.69 5.28 -12.09
C ARG A 357 19.83 6.23 -12.92
N LEU A 358 19.32 5.76 -14.06
CA LEU A 358 18.41 6.56 -14.90
C LEU A 358 17.13 6.90 -14.16
N THR A 359 16.52 5.93 -13.47
CA THR A 359 15.32 6.18 -12.63
C THR A 359 15.59 7.26 -11.57
N LYS A 360 16.77 7.26 -10.92
CA LYS A 360 17.14 8.32 -9.99
C LYS A 360 17.27 9.69 -10.67
N GLN A 361 17.71 9.74 -11.93
CA GLN A 361 17.90 10.99 -12.67
C GLN A 361 16.58 11.58 -13.20
N THR A 362 15.52 10.80 -13.27
CA THR A 362 14.19 11.24 -13.74
C THR A 362 13.30 11.81 -12.64
N LEU A 363 13.73 11.73 -11.39
CA LEU A 363 13.07 12.31 -10.21
C LEU A 363 13.65 13.67 -9.84
#